data_7e64efe450bb79e7a464a9ebdf259124
#
_entry.id   7e64efe450bb79e7a464a9ebdf259124
#
_cell.length_a   1.000
_cell.length_b   1.000
_cell.length_c   1.000
_cell.angle_alpha   90.00
_cell.angle_beta   90.00
_cell.angle_gamma   90.00
#
_symmetry.space_group_name_H-M   'P 1'
#
loop_
_entity.id
_entity.type
_entity.pdbx_description
1 polymer ?
#
loop_
_entity_poly.entity_id
_entity_poly.type
_entity_poly.pdbx_seq_one_letter_code
_entity_poly.pdbx_strand_id
1 'polypeptide(L)' 'MNELIFLVEEALEGGYVARALGQSIFTEAETLEELRAHVRDAVKCHFDADKAPQIIRLHFVRQEVLTN' A
#
# COMPACT_ATOMS: atom_id res chain seq x y z
N MET A 1 8.23 8.75 13.22
CA MET A 1 7.52 8.86 11.93
C MET A 1 6.03 8.97 12.19
N ASN A 2 5.40 10.02 11.69
CA ASN A 2 3.96 10.21 11.90
C ASN A 2 3.12 9.69 10.76
N GLU A 3 3.68 9.62 9.57
CA GLU A 3 2.93 9.28 8.38
C GLU A 3 3.76 8.38 7.48
N LEU A 4 3.10 7.39 6.91
CA LEU A 4 3.71 6.51 5.92
C LEU A 4 2.80 6.48 4.69
N ILE A 5 3.38 6.70 3.52
CA ILE A 5 2.64 6.74 2.27
C ILE A 5 2.88 5.45 1.51
N PHE A 6 1.79 4.87 1.03
CA PHE A 6 1.83 3.73 0.12
C PHE A 6 1.33 4.16 -1.24
N LEU A 7 2.03 3.75 -2.28
CA LEU A 7 1.53 3.86 -3.65
C LEU A 7 0.72 2.61 -3.96
N VAL A 8 -0.51 2.80 -4.38
CA VAL A 8 -1.42 1.70 -4.71
C VAL A 8 -1.69 1.71 -6.20
N GLU A 9 -1.49 0.57 -6.83
CA GLU A 9 -1.71 0.40 -8.26
C GLU A 9 -2.56 -0.83 -8.51
N GLU A 10 -3.32 -0.81 -9.60
CA GLU A 10 -4.04 -2.00 -10.04
C GLU A 10 -3.06 -2.92 -10.76
N ALA A 11 -3.10 -4.20 -10.42
CA ALA A 11 -2.29 -5.19 -11.11
C ALA A 11 -2.92 -5.53 -12.46
N LEU A 12 -2.08 -5.84 -13.44
CA LEU A 12 -2.55 -6.18 -14.79
C LEU A 12 -3.47 -7.39 -14.79
N GLU A 13 -3.26 -8.30 -13.87
CA GLU A 13 -4.02 -9.55 -13.77
C GLU A 13 -5.24 -9.43 -12.86
N GLY A 14 -5.51 -8.24 -12.39
CA GLY A 14 -6.56 -7.98 -11.40
C GLY A 14 -5.98 -7.82 -10.01
N GLY A 15 -6.75 -7.22 -9.13
CA GLY A 15 -6.30 -6.93 -7.78
C GLY A 15 -5.46 -5.67 -7.70
N TYR A 16 -4.83 -5.50 -6.55
CA TYR A 16 -4.10 -4.27 -6.21
C TYR A 16 -2.80 -4.60 -5.53
N VAL A 17 -1.81 -3.71 -5.75
CA VAL A 17 -0.54 -3.80 -5.05
C VAL A 17 -0.29 -2.49 -4.33
N ALA A 18 0.37 -2.55 -3.19
CA ALA A 18 0.72 -1.36 -2.41
C ALA A 18 2.18 -1.44 -2.01
N ARG A 19 2.89 -0.35 -2.20
CA ARG A 19 4.30 -0.25 -1.90
C ARG A 19 4.56 1.00 -1.08
N ALA A 20 5.22 0.84 0.07
CA ALA A 20 5.56 1.96 0.92
C ALA A 20 6.69 2.80 0.32
N LEU A 21 6.61 4.10 0.51
CA LEU A 21 7.68 5.00 0.12
C LEU A 21 8.66 5.13 1.28
N GLY A 22 9.92 4.83 1.00
CA GLY A 22 10.96 4.96 2.01
C GLY A 22 11.10 3.79 2.98
N GLN A 23 10.30 2.74 2.79
CA GLN A 23 10.37 1.54 3.61
C GLN A 23 10.25 0.33 2.71
N SER A 24 10.84 -0.78 3.13
CA SER A 24 10.78 -2.03 2.35
C SER A 24 9.53 -2.80 2.72
N ILE A 25 8.37 -2.26 2.39
CA ILE A 25 7.07 -2.88 2.65
C ILE A 25 6.31 -2.96 1.34
N PHE A 26 5.87 -4.17 1.02
CA PHE A 26 5.07 -4.43 -0.18
C PHE A 26 3.96 -5.39 0.20
N THR A 27 2.76 -5.15 -0.29
CA THR A 27 1.65 -6.06 -0.10
C THR A 27 0.72 -6.02 -1.30
N GLU A 28 -0.11 -7.04 -1.42
CA GLU A 28 -1.09 -7.13 -2.50
C GLU A 28 -2.35 -7.79 -2.02
N ALA A 29 -3.44 -7.56 -2.72
CA ALA A 29 -4.73 -8.14 -2.40
C ALA A 29 -5.62 -8.09 -3.63
N GLU A 30 -6.70 -8.87 -3.61
CA GLU A 30 -7.64 -8.88 -4.73
C GLU A 30 -8.65 -7.75 -4.65
N THR A 31 -8.95 -7.25 -3.47
CA THR A 31 -9.89 -6.16 -3.26
C THR A 31 -9.25 -5.04 -2.47
N LEU A 32 -9.81 -3.84 -2.57
CA LEU A 32 -9.32 -2.70 -1.79
C LEU A 32 -9.52 -2.91 -0.29
N GLU A 33 -10.61 -3.58 0.09
CA GLU A 33 -10.87 -3.86 1.50
C GLU A 33 -9.79 -4.76 2.08
N GLU A 34 -9.46 -5.83 1.35
CA GLU A 34 -8.36 -6.72 1.75
C GLU A 34 -7.02 -5.99 1.76
N LEU A 35 -6.79 -5.12 0.78
CA LEU A 35 -5.55 -4.38 0.70
C LEU A 35 -5.36 -3.50 1.93
N ARG A 36 -6.41 -2.81 2.37
CA ARG A 36 -6.34 -1.97 3.57
C ARG A 36 -5.96 -2.79 4.80
N ALA A 37 -6.56 -3.97 4.94
CA ALA A 37 -6.23 -4.86 6.05
C ALA A 37 -4.79 -5.35 5.97
N HIS A 38 -4.34 -5.74 4.78
CA HIS A 38 -2.96 -6.21 4.57
C HIS A 38 -1.95 -5.10 4.83
N VAL A 39 -2.24 -3.86 4.43
CA VAL A 39 -1.37 -2.73 4.69
C VAL A 39 -1.21 -2.49 6.18
N ARG A 40 -2.32 -2.50 6.93
CA ARG A 40 -2.27 -2.33 8.38
C ARG A 40 -1.45 -3.43 9.05
N ASP A 41 -1.65 -4.68 8.64
CA ASP A 41 -0.91 -5.80 9.18
C ASP A 41 0.58 -5.69 8.87
N ALA A 42 0.91 -5.32 7.63
CA ALA A 42 2.30 -5.16 7.23
C ALA A 42 3.00 -4.07 8.04
N VAL A 43 2.33 -2.96 8.30
CA VAL A 43 2.87 -1.89 9.13
C VAL A 43 3.10 -2.37 10.56
N LYS A 44 2.13 -3.09 11.13
CA LYS A 44 2.28 -3.65 12.48
C LYS A 44 3.47 -4.60 12.58
N CYS A 45 3.71 -5.39 11.54
CA CYS A 45 4.82 -6.34 11.54
C CYS A 45 6.17 -5.67 11.32
N HIS A 46 6.20 -4.56 10.60
CA HIS A 46 7.44 -3.90 10.21
C HIS A 46 7.98 -2.97 11.32
N PHE A 47 7.11 -2.32 12.05
CA PHE A 47 7.49 -1.36 13.07
C PHE A 47 7.16 -1.87 14.46
N ASP A 48 7.98 -1.45 15.43
CA ASP A 48 7.62 -1.63 16.84
C ASP A 48 6.42 -0.74 17.14
N ALA A 49 5.60 -1.15 18.11
CA ALA A 49 4.35 -0.46 18.41
C ALA A 49 4.53 1.04 18.70
N ASP A 50 5.63 1.39 19.38
CA ASP A 50 5.93 2.78 19.73
C ASP A 50 6.52 3.58 18.58
N LYS A 51 6.91 2.93 17.49
CA LYS A 51 7.54 3.56 16.33
C LYS A 51 6.68 3.53 15.08
N ALA A 52 5.54 2.86 15.13
CA ALA A 52 4.66 2.77 13.98
C ALA A 52 4.08 4.14 13.62
N PRO A 53 3.89 4.42 12.33
CA PRO A 53 3.26 5.67 11.92
C PRO A 53 1.81 5.71 12.40
N GLN A 54 1.35 6.88 12.81
CA GLN A 54 -0.02 7.08 13.24
C GLN A 54 -0.97 7.20 12.06
N ILE A 55 -0.46 7.66 10.94
CA ILE A 55 -1.24 7.88 9.73
C ILE A 55 -0.65 7.03 8.62
N ILE A 56 -1.49 6.26 7.96
CA ILE A 56 -1.14 5.52 6.76
C ILE A 56 -1.95 6.15 5.63
N ARG A 57 -1.24 6.63 4.61
CA ARG A 57 -1.89 7.30 3.49
C ARG A 57 -1.73 6.45 2.24
N LEU A 58 -2.84 6.16 1.58
CA LEU A 58 -2.82 5.41 0.34
C LEU A 58 -2.98 6.37 -0.84
N HIS A 59 -1.96 6.44 -1.68
CA HIS A 59 -2.01 7.21 -2.92
C HIS A 59 -2.31 6.25 -4.05
N PHE A 60 -3.45 6.43 -4.69
CA PHE A 60 -3.86 5.59 -5.81
C PHE A 60 -3.27 6.15 -7.10
N VAL A 61 -2.48 5.33 -7.77
CA VAL A 61 -1.89 5.66 -9.05
C VAL A 61 -2.77 5.03 -10.12
N ARG A 62 -3.31 5.85 -10.97
CA ARG A 62 -4.13 5.38 -12.08
C ARG A 62 -3.32 5.43 -13.36
N GLN A 63 -3.30 4.31 -14.05
CA GLN A 63 -2.59 4.20 -15.32
C GLN A 63 -3.60 4.00 -16.44
N GLU A 64 -3.40 4.73 -17.52
CA GLU A 64 -4.24 4.59 -18.70
C GLU A 64 -3.34 4.36 -19.89
N VAL A 65 -3.60 3.31 -20.63
CA VAL A 65 -2.82 2.96 -21.80
C VAL A 65 -3.67 3.17 -23.05
N LEU A 66 -3.18 4.00 -23.94
CA LEU A 66 -3.82 4.25 -25.23
C LEU A 66 -2.95 3.63 -26.32
N THR A 67 -3.59 2.94 -27.22
CA THR A 67 -2.90 2.40 -28.39
C THR A 67 -3.26 3.21 -29.62
N ASN A 68 -2.25 3.47 -30.42
CA ASN A 68 -2.41 4.22 -31.65
C ASN A 68 -2.78 3.30 -32.80
#